data_281991d11ae2792c35e797ac4da2e7ac
#
_entry.id   281991d11ae2792c35e797ac4da2e7ac
#
_cell.length_a   1.000
_cell.length_b   1.000
_cell.length_c   1.000
_cell.angle_alpha   90.00
_cell.angle_beta   90.00
_cell.angle_gamma   90.00
#
_symmetry.space_group_name_H-M   'P 1'
#
loop_
_entity.id
_entity.type
_entity.pdbx_description
1 polymer ?
#
loop_
_entity_poly.entity_id
_entity_poly.type
_entity_poly.pdbx_seq_one_letter_code
_entity_poly.pdbx_strand_id
1 'polypeptide(L)'
;MRKDNLRRTVVAAALAGVVAGSVGTGAAAAQDLAGKTVEFVIPFAESGGSAAWANFFAPLLSKHLAGNPTVVVRYRPGAGSTEGANWFQEQKTADGTLIFGTSGSTQFPYLLDDPRVRYEYKDWKVVLSSGTGGVVYLPPDLGERFDGDFDDLKDENYLYGSQGATTLDLVPLLAFKLLGLQVDPVFGIEGRGDGRLMFERGEANIDYQTTSAYLKSVVPLVEQKLAVPAFSYGALDADGNIVRDPTFPDLPSFKEVCEATEGCETSGVGWDAWKAFFVSGFAAQKLIYLPGGASQEVVDMYTKAFEDMIAQPEFAKNSEETLGVYPQGVGKAAMAAHEQAITVTPEAKQYVLDWLKEDYGITMQ
;
A
#
# COMPACT_ATOMS: atom_id res chain seq x y z
N MET A 1 -66.01 -86.70 -25.17
CA MET A 1 -66.46 -85.81 -24.12
C MET A 1 -65.24 -85.34 -23.35
N ARG A 2 -65.24 -84.04 -23.05
CA ARG A 2 -64.32 -83.22 -22.25
C ARG A 2 -63.11 -82.69 -23.00
N LYS A 3 -63.19 -81.38 -23.11
CA LYS A 3 -62.19 -80.40 -23.61
C LYS A 3 -61.26 -80.07 -22.45
N ASP A 4 -59.94 -80.02 -22.67
CA ASP A 4 -59.04 -79.43 -21.75
C ASP A 4 -58.30 -78.30 -22.45
N ASN A 5 -58.42 -77.12 -21.82
CA ASN A 5 -57.88 -75.86 -22.31
C ASN A 5 -56.40 -75.74 -21.81
N LEU A 6 -55.49 -75.62 -22.75
CA LEU A 6 -54.12 -75.22 -22.47
C LEU A 6 -54.03 -73.74 -22.47
N ARG A 7 -53.76 -73.18 -21.30
CA ARG A 7 -53.45 -71.77 -21.13
C ARG A 7 -51.94 -71.60 -21.38
N ARG A 8 -51.57 -70.82 -22.36
CA ARG A 8 -50.21 -70.36 -22.63
C ARG A 8 -49.95 -69.15 -21.76
N THR A 9 -48.95 -69.27 -20.85
CA THR A 9 -48.41 -68.15 -20.00
C THR A 9 -47.32 -67.53 -20.83
N VAL A 10 -47.49 -66.25 -21.21
CA VAL A 10 -46.45 -65.41 -21.81
C VAL A 10 -45.65 -64.76 -20.71
N VAL A 11 -44.37 -65.09 -20.62
CA VAL A 11 -43.43 -64.43 -19.70
C VAL A 11 -42.87 -63.19 -20.43
N ALA A 12 -43.21 -61.98 -19.95
CA ALA A 12 -42.64 -60.75 -20.44
C ALA A 12 -41.38 -60.48 -19.63
N ALA A 13 -40.19 -60.55 -20.27
CA ALA A 13 -38.92 -60.14 -19.71
C ALA A 13 -38.81 -58.60 -19.80
N ALA A 14 -38.86 -57.93 -18.68
CA ALA A 14 -38.57 -56.48 -18.57
C ALA A 14 -37.07 -56.27 -18.54
N LEU A 15 -36.47 -55.71 -19.60
CA LEU A 15 -35.12 -55.19 -19.61
C LEU A 15 -35.12 -53.84 -18.87
N ALA A 16 -34.61 -53.79 -17.63
CA ALA A 16 -34.28 -52.57 -16.94
C ALA A 16 -32.95 -52.02 -17.48
N GLY A 17 -33.01 -51.00 -18.34
CA GLY A 17 -31.87 -50.24 -18.78
C GLY A 17 -31.38 -49.35 -17.65
N VAL A 18 -30.24 -49.70 -17.06
CA VAL A 18 -29.51 -48.78 -16.15
C VAL A 18 -28.84 -47.70 -16.98
N VAL A 19 -29.44 -46.52 -17.00
CA VAL A 19 -28.79 -45.32 -17.51
C VAL A 19 -27.82 -44.85 -16.39
N ALA A 20 -26.56 -45.25 -16.51
CA ALA A 20 -25.47 -44.68 -15.72
C ALA A 20 -25.28 -43.25 -16.18
N GLY A 21 -25.94 -42.28 -15.48
CA GLY A 21 -25.65 -40.88 -15.60
C GLY A 21 -24.23 -40.64 -15.12
N SER A 22 -23.29 -40.48 -16.05
CA SER A 22 -21.98 -39.90 -15.75
C SER A 22 -22.21 -38.46 -15.29
N VAL A 23 -22.24 -38.25 -13.98
CA VAL A 23 -22.06 -36.94 -13.37
C VAL A 23 -20.62 -36.55 -13.71
N GLY A 24 -20.42 -35.89 -14.83
CA GLY A 24 -19.18 -35.22 -15.13
C GLY A 24 -18.97 -34.18 -14.06
N THR A 25 -18.12 -34.45 -13.12
CA THR A 25 -17.46 -33.38 -12.31
C THR A 25 -16.70 -32.56 -13.33
N GLY A 26 -17.38 -31.52 -13.86
CA GLY A 26 -16.69 -30.47 -14.59
C GLY A 26 -15.65 -29.91 -13.62
N ALA A 27 -14.39 -30.31 -13.82
CA ALA A 27 -13.29 -29.56 -13.25
C ALA A 27 -13.54 -28.11 -13.71
N ALA A 28 -13.83 -27.19 -12.79
CA ALA A 28 -13.87 -25.78 -13.09
C ALA A 28 -12.54 -25.50 -13.79
N ALA A 29 -12.58 -25.10 -15.06
CA ALA A 29 -11.37 -24.73 -15.78
C ALA A 29 -10.73 -23.63 -14.97
N ALA A 30 -9.53 -23.88 -14.45
CA ALA A 30 -8.80 -22.88 -13.71
C ALA A 30 -8.77 -21.61 -14.54
N GLN A 31 -9.15 -20.48 -13.94
CA GLN A 31 -9.16 -19.19 -14.63
C GLN A 31 -7.76 -18.92 -15.17
N ASP A 32 -7.68 -18.62 -16.46
CA ASP A 32 -6.45 -18.44 -17.22
C ASP A 32 -6.50 -17.08 -17.93
N LEU A 33 -5.41 -16.35 -17.87
CA LEU A 33 -5.24 -15.03 -18.47
C LEU A 33 -4.39 -15.07 -19.75
N ALA A 34 -4.25 -16.25 -20.40
CA ALA A 34 -3.49 -16.40 -21.63
C ALA A 34 -3.98 -15.44 -22.72
N GLY A 35 -3.03 -14.70 -23.33
CA GLY A 35 -3.32 -13.71 -24.36
C GLY A 35 -4.03 -12.44 -23.88
N LYS A 36 -4.32 -12.31 -22.58
CA LYS A 36 -4.91 -11.10 -22.01
C LYS A 36 -3.85 -10.11 -21.56
N THR A 37 -4.28 -8.87 -21.36
CA THR A 37 -3.51 -7.83 -20.69
C THR A 37 -4.14 -7.56 -19.33
N VAL A 38 -3.32 -7.54 -18.28
CA VAL A 38 -3.70 -7.11 -16.94
C VAL A 38 -3.29 -5.66 -16.78
N GLU A 39 -4.23 -4.79 -16.45
CA GLU A 39 -3.95 -3.42 -16.07
C GLU A 39 -3.67 -3.35 -14.55
N PHE A 40 -2.45 -2.96 -14.20
CA PHE A 40 -2.06 -2.65 -12.83
C PHE A 40 -2.15 -1.13 -12.63
N VAL A 41 -3.25 -0.67 -12.06
CA VAL A 41 -3.53 0.76 -11.92
C VAL A 41 -2.97 1.31 -10.61
N ILE A 42 -2.25 2.42 -10.72
CA ILE A 42 -1.64 3.16 -9.60
C ILE A 42 -2.23 4.58 -9.59
N PRO A 43 -2.85 5.03 -8.47
CA PRO A 43 -3.51 6.34 -8.40
C PRO A 43 -2.54 7.51 -8.11
N PHE A 44 -1.34 7.44 -8.68
CA PHE A 44 -0.27 8.44 -8.50
C PHE A 44 0.45 8.68 -9.83
N ALA A 45 1.26 9.75 -9.88
CA ALA A 45 2.15 10.01 -11.00
C ALA A 45 3.19 8.88 -11.20
N GLU A 46 3.78 8.82 -12.38
CA GLU A 46 4.80 7.82 -12.74
C GLU A 46 6.11 7.96 -11.95
N SER A 47 6.24 8.98 -11.14
CA SER A 47 7.35 9.24 -10.24
C SER A 47 7.06 8.74 -8.82
N GLY A 48 8.10 8.45 -8.03
CA GLY A 48 7.97 8.10 -6.61
C GLY A 48 7.79 6.61 -6.32
N GLY A 49 7.57 6.31 -5.04
CA GLY A 49 7.65 4.94 -4.51
C GLY A 49 6.58 3.98 -5.01
N SER A 50 5.35 4.48 -5.28
CA SER A 50 4.29 3.62 -5.82
C SER A 50 4.57 3.15 -7.23
N ALA A 51 5.18 4.02 -8.06
CA ALA A 51 5.62 3.65 -9.40
C ALA A 51 6.79 2.64 -9.35
N ALA A 52 7.79 2.87 -8.51
CA ALA A 52 8.92 1.95 -8.33
C ALA A 52 8.43 0.56 -7.88
N TRP A 53 7.52 0.51 -6.89
CA TRP A 53 6.91 -0.71 -6.39
C TRP A 53 6.08 -1.45 -7.46
N ALA A 54 5.22 -0.77 -8.20
CA ALA A 54 4.41 -1.39 -9.23
C ALA A 54 5.25 -1.94 -10.38
N ASN A 55 6.28 -1.19 -10.81
CA ASN A 55 7.20 -1.62 -11.86
C ASN A 55 8.10 -2.78 -11.43
N PHE A 56 8.34 -2.97 -10.12
CA PHE A 56 8.98 -4.17 -9.59
C PHE A 56 8.08 -5.39 -9.74
N PHE A 57 6.80 -5.28 -9.35
CA PHE A 57 5.88 -6.43 -9.36
C PHE A 57 5.32 -6.78 -10.75
N ALA A 58 5.10 -5.82 -11.63
CA ALA A 58 4.44 -6.07 -12.92
C ALA A 58 5.11 -7.16 -13.78
N PRO A 59 6.45 -7.15 -14.02
CA PRO A 59 7.11 -8.19 -14.80
C PRO A 59 7.12 -9.55 -14.07
N LEU A 60 7.12 -9.55 -12.74
CA LEU A 60 7.05 -10.78 -11.94
C LEU A 60 5.65 -11.38 -12.02
N LEU A 61 4.60 -10.58 -11.90
CA LEU A 61 3.22 -11.02 -12.08
C LEU A 61 2.98 -11.62 -13.47
N SER A 62 3.54 -10.99 -14.52
CA SER A 62 3.48 -11.51 -15.88
C SER A 62 4.03 -12.95 -16.00
N LYS A 63 5.01 -13.32 -15.19
CA LYS A 63 5.63 -14.66 -15.20
C LYS A 63 4.90 -15.68 -14.33
N HIS A 64 4.22 -15.25 -13.27
CA HIS A 64 3.65 -16.13 -12.25
C HIS A 64 2.13 -16.26 -12.33
N LEU A 65 1.42 -15.34 -12.99
CA LEU A 65 -0.03 -15.47 -13.23
C LEU A 65 -0.32 -16.58 -14.25
N ALA A 66 -1.39 -17.32 -14.03
CA ALA A 66 -1.85 -18.36 -14.94
C ALA A 66 -2.08 -17.79 -16.35
N GLY A 67 -1.48 -18.41 -17.36
CA GLY A 67 -1.53 -17.97 -18.75
C GLY A 67 -0.48 -16.92 -19.13
N ASN A 68 0.40 -16.51 -18.23
CA ASN A 68 1.47 -15.55 -18.46
C ASN A 68 1.01 -14.28 -19.20
N PRO A 69 0.00 -13.54 -18.68
CA PRO A 69 -0.53 -12.35 -19.33
C PRO A 69 0.52 -11.24 -19.40
N THR A 70 0.29 -10.27 -20.28
CA THR A 70 1.04 -9.02 -20.22
C THR A 70 0.51 -8.16 -19.06
N VAL A 71 1.34 -7.81 -18.08
CA VAL A 71 0.96 -6.89 -17.00
C VAL A 71 1.51 -5.50 -17.32
N VAL A 72 0.60 -4.51 -17.41
CA VAL A 72 0.93 -3.12 -17.76
C VAL A 72 0.54 -2.20 -16.61
N VAL A 73 1.51 -1.42 -16.12
CA VAL A 73 1.24 -0.39 -15.12
C VAL A 73 0.57 0.82 -15.78
N ARG A 74 -0.52 1.30 -15.17
CA ARG A 74 -1.26 2.48 -15.59
C ARG A 74 -1.33 3.49 -14.45
N TYR A 75 -1.06 4.74 -14.74
CA TYR A 75 -1.08 5.82 -13.75
C TYR A 75 -2.35 6.65 -13.89
N ARG A 76 -3.04 6.89 -12.75
CA ARG A 76 -4.26 7.72 -12.65
C ARG A 76 -4.16 8.65 -11.45
N PRO A 77 -3.25 9.65 -11.49
CA PRO A 77 -3.13 10.63 -10.41
C PRO A 77 -4.38 11.51 -10.33
N GLY A 78 -4.54 12.18 -9.21
CA GLY A 78 -5.59 13.18 -8.99
C GLY A 78 -6.07 13.20 -7.55
N ALA A 79 -6.22 14.40 -6.99
CA ALA A 79 -6.73 14.68 -5.64
C ALA A 79 -6.09 13.82 -4.54
N GLY A 80 -4.77 13.65 -4.57
CA GLY A 80 -4.04 12.83 -3.59
C GLY A 80 -4.36 11.33 -3.65
N SER A 81 -4.77 10.82 -4.81
CA SER A 81 -5.21 9.44 -5.13
C SER A 81 -6.72 9.17 -5.08
N THR A 82 -7.53 10.05 -4.50
CA THR A 82 -8.97 9.80 -4.34
C THR A 82 -9.69 9.66 -5.68
N GLU A 83 -9.26 10.35 -6.74
CA GLU A 83 -9.84 10.22 -8.09
C GLU A 83 -9.63 8.81 -8.67
N GLY A 84 -8.40 8.29 -8.59
CA GLY A 84 -8.10 6.94 -9.06
C GLY A 84 -8.83 5.85 -8.26
N ALA A 85 -8.95 6.03 -6.94
CA ALA A 85 -9.65 5.10 -6.06
C ALA A 85 -11.18 5.13 -6.30
N ASN A 86 -11.77 6.30 -6.48
CA ASN A 86 -13.18 6.45 -6.86
C ASN A 86 -13.45 5.78 -8.21
N TRP A 87 -12.57 5.99 -9.19
CA TRP A 87 -12.67 5.32 -10.47
C TRP A 87 -12.60 3.79 -10.32
N PHE A 88 -11.68 3.26 -9.46
CA PHE A 88 -11.58 1.82 -9.25
C PHE A 88 -12.84 1.23 -8.61
N GLN A 89 -13.46 1.93 -7.67
CA GLN A 89 -14.74 1.53 -7.06
C GLN A 89 -15.87 1.34 -8.09
N GLU A 90 -15.87 2.12 -9.16
CA GLU A 90 -16.87 2.06 -10.21
C GLU A 90 -16.64 0.90 -11.21
N GLN A 91 -15.48 0.26 -11.17
CA GLN A 91 -15.15 -0.80 -12.12
C GLN A 91 -15.96 -2.07 -11.86
N LYS A 92 -16.53 -2.62 -12.95
CA LYS A 92 -17.29 -3.87 -12.91
C LYS A 92 -16.49 -5.06 -13.43
N THR A 93 -15.33 -4.82 -14.03
CA THR A 93 -14.43 -5.86 -14.53
C THR A 93 -13.84 -6.63 -13.36
N ALA A 94 -14.18 -7.90 -13.23
CA ALA A 94 -13.80 -8.75 -12.11
C ALA A 94 -13.18 -10.08 -12.56
N ASP A 95 -12.76 -10.16 -13.84
CA ASP A 95 -12.20 -11.35 -14.48
C ASP A 95 -10.68 -11.51 -14.30
N GLY A 96 -10.09 -10.72 -13.41
CA GLY A 96 -8.66 -10.73 -13.12
C GLY A 96 -7.79 -9.89 -14.07
N THR A 97 -8.38 -9.15 -15.02
CA THR A 97 -7.61 -8.27 -15.93
C THR A 97 -7.39 -6.86 -15.39
N LEU A 98 -7.90 -6.56 -14.20
CA LEU A 98 -7.73 -5.28 -13.52
C LEU A 98 -7.30 -5.50 -12.07
N ILE A 99 -6.19 -4.87 -11.68
CA ILE A 99 -5.74 -4.78 -10.29
C ILE A 99 -5.40 -3.33 -9.96
N PHE A 100 -5.50 -2.99 -8.68
CA PHE A 100 -5.30 -1.63 -8.18
C PHE A 100 -4.32 -1.61 -7.01
N GLY A 101 -3.31 -0.76 -7.09
CA GLY A 101 -2.32 -0.58 -6.02
C GLY A 101 -2.59 0.69 -5.23
N THR A 102 -2.64 0.57 -3.91
CA THR A 102 -2.91 1.67 -2.99
C THR A 102 -1.68 2.16 -2.24
N SER A 103 -1.83 3.19 -1.44
CA SER A 103 -0.87 3.65 -0.43
C SER A 103 -1.61 4.38 0.69
N GLY A 104 -0.90 4.83 1.73
CA GLY A 104 -1.48 5.65 2.80
C GLY A 104 -2.27 6.86 2.29
N SER A 105 -1.86 7.46 1.16
CA SER A 105 -2.63 8.55 0.53
C SER A 105 -4.01 8.13 0.02
N THR A 106 -4.25 6.82 -0.18
CA THR A 106 -5.58 6.28 -0.51
C THR A 106 -6.35 5.89 0.77
N GLN A 107 -5.65 5.45 1.81
CA GLN A 107 -6.21 4.98 3.08
C GLN A 107 -6.69 6.15 3.95
N PHE A 108 -5.87 7.18 4.12
CA PHE A 108 -6.12 8.25 5.08
C PHE A 108 -7.36 9.09 4.77
N PRO A 109 -7.65 9.49 3.53
CA PRO A 109 -8.92 10.13 3.23
C PRO A 109 -10.13 9.28 3.64
N TYR A 110 -10.07 7.96 3.44
CA TYR A 110 -11.10 7.03 3.89
C TYR A 110 -11.22 6.98 5.42
N LEU A 111 -10.08 6.90 6.14
CA LEU A 111 -10.06 6.89 7.60
C LEU A 111 -10.57 8.20 8.23
N LEU A 112 -10.35 9.32 7.55
CA LEU A 112 -10.73 10.66 8.01
C LEU A 112 -12.14 11.09 7.58
N ASP A 113 -12.91 10.23 6.92
CA ASP A 113 -14.23 10.57 6.33
C ASP A 113 -14.16 11.76 5.37
N ASP A 114 -13.10 11.84 4.57
CA ASP A 114 -12.94 12.92 3.58
C ASP A 114 -14.10 12.92 2.58
N PRO A 115 -14.83 14.02 2.37
CA PRO A 115 -16.01 14.06 1.51
C PRO A 115 -15.72 13.77 0.03
N ARG A 116 -14.46 13.78 -0.40
CA ARG A 116 -14.04 13.37 -1.75
C ARG A 116 -14.08 11.87 -1.95
N VAL A 117 -14.08 11.07 -0.87
CA VAL A 117 -14.09 9.61 -0.90
C VAL A 117 -15.45 9.08 -1.32
N ARG A 118 -15.49 8.31 -2.40
CA ARG A 118 -16.66 7.58 -2.91
C ARG A 118 -16.37 6.09 -3.09
N TYR A 119 -15.34 5.59 -2.44
CA TYR A 119 -14.95 4.18 -2.45
C TYR A 119 -15.11 3.58 -1.06
N GLU A 120 -15.40 2.26 -1.05
CA GLU A 120 -15.49 1.46 0.17
C GLU A 120 -14.38 0.41 0.15
N TYR A 121 -13.34 0.65 0.92
CA TYR A 121 -12.16 -0.22 1.00
C TYR A 121 -12.50 -1.66 1.35
N LYS A 122 -13.53 -1.88 2.20
CA LYS A 122 -13.96 -3.20 2.65
C LYS A 122 -14.54 -4.06 1.52
N ASP A 123 -15.00 -3.44 0.43
CA ASP A 123 -15.55 -4.16 -0.71
C ASP A 123 -14.46 -4.80 -1.57
N TRP A 124 -13.25 -4.25 -1.55
CA TRP A 124 -12.16 -4.69 -2.42
C TRP A 124 -11.52 -5.99 -1.92
N LYS A 125 -10.99 -6.80 -2.82
CA LYS A 125 -10.34 -8.08 -2.51
C LYS A 125 -8.83 -7.92 -2.49
N VAL A 126 -8.24 -7.89 -1.30
CA VAL A 126 -6.79 -7.79 -1.13
C VAL A 126 -6.09 -9.09 -1.55
N VAL A 127 -5.00 -8.99 -2.29
CA VAL A 127 -4.20 -10.14 -2.76
C VAL A 127 -2.72 -10.05 -2.37
N LEU A 128 -2.22 -8.84 -2.09
CA LEU A 128 -0.86 -8.61 -1.59
C LEU A 128 -0.85 -7.44 -0.64
N SER A 129 -0.01 -7.51 0.40
CA SER A 129 0.43 -6.37 1.20
C SER A 129 1.96 -6.26 1.17
N SER A 130 2.45 -5.03 1.09
CA SER A 130 3.87 -4.67 1.18
C SER A 130 4.03 -3.58 2.20
N GLY A 131 4.74 -3.83 3.28
CA GLY A 131 5.23 -2.77 4.16
C GLY A 131 6.24 -1.87 3.45
N THR A 132 6.48 -0.71 3.99
CA THR A 132 7.55 0.20 3.56
C THR A 132 7.95 1.07 4.73
N GLY A 133 9.16 1.60 4.69
CA GLY A 133 9.60 2.69 5.54
C GLY A 133 9.56 4.04 4.81
N GLY A 134 10.19 5.02 5.42
CA GLY A 134 10.41 6.33 4.83
C GLY A 134 11.55 7.02 5.53
N VAL A 135 12.32 7.81 4.80
CA VAL A 135 13.47 8.56 5.29
C VAL A 135 13.27 10.04 5.04
N VAL A 136 13.40 10.84 6.09
CA VAL A 136 13.46 12.31 6.04
C VAL A 136 14.89 12.73 5.78
N TYR A 137 15.08 13.72 4.91
CA TYR A 137 16.38 14.25 4.56
C TYR A 137 16.36 15.77 4.40
N LEU A 138 17.52 16.37 4.60
CA LEU A 138 17.77 17.79 4.62
C LEU A 138 18.82 18.17 3.56
N PRO A 139 18.88 19.43 3.13
CA PRO A 139 20.01 19.93 2.32
C PRO A 139 21.30 19.96 3.18
N PRO A 140 22.49 20.01 2.56
CA PRO A 140 23.75 19.86 3.24
C PRO A 140 23.97 20.85 4.39
N ASP A 141 23.57 22.12 4.22
CA ASP A 141 23.73 23.18 5.21
C ASP A 141 22.93 22.94 6.49
N LEU A 142 21.73 22.40 6.39
CA LEU A 142 20.93 21.99 7.54
C LEU A 142 21.38 20.62 8.07
N GLY A 143 21.67 19.68 7.17
CA GLY A 143 22.07 18.32 7.54
C GLY A 143 23.40 18.25 8.29
N GLU A 144 24.35 19.16 8.02
CA GLU A 144 25.62 19.25 8.76
C GLU A 144 25.43 19.75 10.21
N ARG A 145 24.31 20.39 10.51
CA ARG A 145 23.92 20.86 11.86
C ARG A 145 23.06 19.85 12.62
N PHE A 146 22.54 18.84 11.91
CA PHE A 146 21.76 17.77 12.53
C PHE A 146 22.69 16.75 13.18
N ASP A 147 22.68 16.67 14.49
CA ASP A 147 23.52 15.77 15.29
C ASP A 147 22.74 14.66 16.02
N GLY A 148 21.50 14.44 15.60
CA GLY A 148 20.61 13.40 16.13
C GLY A 148 19.33 13.94 16.75
N ASP A 149 19.21 15.25 16.87
CA ASP A 149 18.01 15.98 17.31
C ASP A 149 17.78 17.24 16.44
N PHE A 150 16.71 17.97 16.70
CA PHE A 150 16.37 19.20 15.99
C PHE A 150 16.52 20.48 16.82
N ASP A 151 17.15 20.45 17.99
CA ASP A 151 17.17 21.60 18.90
C ASP A 151 17.81 22.84 18.27
N ASP A 152 18.94 22.69 17.59
CA ASP A 152 19.61 23.77 16.84
C ASP A 152 18.93 24.12 15.50
N LEU A 153 17.87 23.40 15.11
CA LEU A 153 17.18 23.52 13.84
C LEU A 153 15.70 23.94 13.96
N LYS A 154 15.18 24.15 15.20
CA LYS A 154 13.77 24.51 15.43
C LYS A 154 13.38 25.88 14.89
N ASP A 155 14.32 26.82 14.90
CA ASP A 155 14.09 28.19 14.43
C ASP A 155 14.19 28.35 12.90
N GLU A 156 14.51 27.27 12.18
CA GLU A 156 14.56 27.29 10.74
C GLU A 156 13.15 27.29 10.14
N ASN A 157 12.99 27.96 8.99
CA ASN A 157 11.77 27.88 8.22
C ASN A 157 11.88 26.77 7.17
N TYR A 158 11.05 25.75 7.28
CA TYR A 158 11.04 24.64 6.37
C TYR A 158 9.98 24.78 5.30
N LEU A 159 10.37 24.60 4.03
CA LEU A 159 9.45 24.46 2.90
C LEU A 159 9.35 22.98 2.52
N TYR A 160 8.14 22.48 2.44
CA TYR A 160 7.86 21.09 2.19
C TYR A 160 6.83 20.90 1.08
N GLY A 161 7.20 20.20 -0.01
CA GLY A 161 6.26 19.83 -1.06
C GLY A 161 5.33 18.69 -0.61
N SER A 162 4.02 18.91 -0.64
CA SER A 162 3.03 17.96 -0.12
C SER A 162 1.90 17.66 -1.11
N GLN A 163 1.49 16.40 -1.15
CA GLN A 163 0.30 15.97 -1.90
C GLN A 163 -1.00 16.47 -1.24
N GLY A 164 -0.96 16.77 0.06
CA GLY A 164 -2.10 17.22 0.86
C GLY A 164 -2.03 16.68 2.28
N ALA A 165 -2.54 17.43 3.23
CA ALA A 165 -2.47 17.10 4.66
C ALA A 165 -3.30 15.86 5.04
N THR A 166 -4.22 15.39 4.20
CA THR A 166 -5.01 14.16 4.40
C THR A 166 -4.47 12.97 3.63
N THR A 167 -3.32 13.10 2.99
CA THR A 167 -2.62 12.02 2.27
C THR A 167 -1.59 11.34 3.17
N LEU A 168 -0.72 10.49 2.63
CA LEU A 168 0.39 9.91 3.37
C LEU A 168 1.29 10.98 4.02
N ASP A 169 1.31 12.19 3.48
CA ASP A 169 2.05 13.33 4.01
C ASP A 169 1.56 13.81 5.39
N LEU A 170 0.41 13.32 5.87
CA LEU A 170 -0.03 13.50 7.24
C LEU A 170 1.00 12.98 8.26
N VAL A 171 1.67 11.86 7.97
CA VAL A 171 2.67 11.27 8.88
C VAL A 171 3.90 12.18 9.05
N PRO A 172 4.58 12.65 7.97
CA PRO A 172 5.66 13.62 8.12
C PRO A 172 5.20 14.94 8.76
N LEU A 173 4.04 15.47 8.36
CA LEU A 173 3.54 16.74 8.92
C LEU A 173 3.28 16.63 10.43
N LEU A 174 2.72 15.50 10.91
CA LEU A 174 2.58 15.24 12.35
C LEU A 174 3.94 15.05 13.04
N ALA A 175 4.90 14.36 12.39
CA ALA A 175 6.24 14.20 12.94
C ALA A 175 6.94 15.58 13.11
N PHE A 176 6.86 16.43 12.10
CA PHE A 176 7.42 17.79 12.15
C PHE A 176 6.75 18.64 13.24
N LYS A 177 5.43 18.54 13.40
CA LYS A 177 4.69 19.20 14.49
C LYS A 177 5.18 18.72 15.87
N LEU A 178 5.34 17.40 16.06
CA LEU A 178 5.84 16.85 17.32
C LEU A 178 7.26 17.29 17.65
N LEU A 179 8.11 17.44 16.62
CA LEU A 179 9.48 18.00 16.76
C LEU A 179 9.48 19.51 16.99
N GLY A 180 8.35 20.19 16.89
CA GLY A 180 8.25 21.65 17.06
C GLY A 180 8.80 22.45 15.86
N LEU A 181 8.92 21.84 14.67
CA LEU A 181 9.46 22.50 13.48
C LEU A 181 8.42 23.44 12.84
N GLN A 182 8.89 24.56 12.32
CA GLN A 182 8.09 25.51 11.56
C GLN A 182 8.09 25.11 10.07
N VAL A 183 7.08 24.35 9.65
CA VAL A 183 6.99 23.81 8.27
C VAL A 183 5.85 24.46 7.51
N ASP A 184 6.17 25.07 6.37
CA ASP A 184 5.21 25.60 5.39
C ASP A 184 5.01 24.58 4.25
N PRO A 185 3.91 23.81 4.25
CA PRO A 185 3.65 22.84 3.22
C PRO A 185 3.06 23.49 1.95
N VAL A 186 3.66 23.20 0.80
CA VAL A 186 3.11 23.54 -0.51
C VAL A 186 2.26 22.35 -0.97
N PHE A 187 0.94 22.45 -0.79
CA PHE A 187 0.00 21.39 -1.13
C PHE A 187 -0.28 21.31 -2.63
N GLY A 188 -0.63 20.11 -3.11
CA GLY A 188 -1.16 19.86 -4.44
C GLY A 188 -0.17 19.25 -5.43
N ILE A 189 1.00 18.78 -5.01
CA ILE A 189 1.86 17.97 -5.88
C ILE A 189 1.18 16.64 -6.23
N GLU A 190 1.44 16.09 -7.44
CA GLU A 190 0.77 14.87 -7.90
C GLU A 190 1.39 13.57 -7.34
N GLY A 191 2.62 13.64 -6.82
CA GLY A 191 3.33 12.50 -6.26
C GLY A 191 4.56 12.90 -5.46
N ARG A 192 5.05 12.00 -4.60
CA ARG A 192 6.24 12.28 -3.77
C ARG A 192 7.50 12.57 -4.60
N GLY A 193 7.57 12.04 -5.84
CA GLY A 193 8.65 12.38 -6.77
C GLY A 193 8.73 13.87 -7.11
N ASP A 194 7.61 14.59 -7.13
CA ASP A 194 7.58 16.04 -7.37
C ASP A 194 8.14 16.80 -6.16
N GLY A 195 7.83 16.36 -4.92
CA GLY A 195 8.43 16.91 -3.70
C GLY A 195 9.96 16.78 -3.71
N ARG A 196 10.48 15.60 -4.11
CA ARG A 196 11.92 15.40 -4.31
C ARG A 196 12.50 16.35 -5.35
N LEU A 197 11.82 16.57 -6.48
CA LEU A 197 12.27 17.52 -7.50
C LEU A 197 12.25 18.97 -6.99
N MET A 198 11.29 19.35 -6.15
CA MET A 198 11.29 20.65 -5.46
C MET A 198 12.51 20.79 -4.55
N PHE A 199 12.84 19.73 -3.80
CA PHE A 199 14.04 19.70 -2.97
C PHE A 199 15.31 19.84 -3.81
N GLU A 200 15.48 19.10 -4.89
CA GLU A 200 16.65 19.18 -5.79
C GLU A 200 16.84 20.57 -6.42
N ARG A 201 15.74 21.32 -6.62
CA ARG A 201 15.75 22.70 -7.14
C ARG A 201 15.91 23.76 -6.07
N GLY A 202 15.97 23.37 -4.78
CA GLY A 202 16.00 24.29 -3.65
C GLY A 202 14.67 25.02 -3.40
N GLU A 203 13.57 24.50 -3.92
CA GLU A 203 12.20 25.00 -3.69
C GLU A 203 11.60 24.40 -2.40
N ALA A 204 12.21 23.37 -1.86
CA ALA A 204 11.95 22.75 -0.57
C ALA A 204 13.28 22.44 0.13
N ASN A 205 13.33 22.53 1.47
CA ASN A 205 14.52 22.29 2.27
C ASN A 205 14.32 21.22 3.36
N ILE A 206 13.21 20.53 3.32
CA ILE A 206 12.94 19.27 4.02
C ILE A 206 12.06 18.42 3.09
N ASP A 207 12.40 17.16 2.95
CA ASP A 207 11.57 16.22 2.21
C ASP A 207 11.69 14.80 2.81
N TYR A 208 10.78 13.92 2.43
CA TYR A 208 10.90 12.50 2.69
C TYR A 208 10.55 11.70 1.44
N GLN A 209 11.12 10.53 1.35
CA GLN A 209 10.69 9.54 0.37
C GLN A 209 10.41 8.20 1.03
N THR A 210 9.42 7.47 0.52
CA THR A 210 9.23 6.07 0.90
C THR A 210 10.42 5.23 0.43
N THR A 211 10.72 4.14 1.11
CA THR A 211 11.97 3.37 0.92
C THR A 211 12.31 3.10 -0.53
N SER A 212 11.37 2.61 -1.35
CA SER A 212 11.65 2.30 -2.75
C SER A 212 12.03 3.51 -3.61
N ALA A 213 11.46 4.69 -3.31
CA ALA A 213 11.87 5.93 -3.97
C ALA A 213 13.18 6.48 -3.39
N TYR A 214 13.38 6.35 -2.09
CA TYR A 214 14.60 6.77 -1.42
C TYR A 214 15.82 6.00 -1.96
N LEU A 215 15.77 4.68 -1.97
CA LEU A 215 16.84 3.83 -2.51
C LEU A 215 17.18 4.18 -3.96
N LYS A 216 16.16 4.37 -4.79
CA LYS A 216 16.34 4.64 -6.23
C LYS A 216 16.83 6.05 -6.52
N SER A 217 16.35 7.06 -5.78
CA SER A 217 16.44 8.46 -6.23
C SER A 217 17.10 9.40 -5.22
N VAL A 218 17.11 9.08 -3.91
CA VAL A 218 17.72 9.92 -2.88
C VAL A 218 19.12 9.42 -2.52
N VAL A 219 19.34 8.11 -2.45
CA VAL A 219 20.70 7.55 -2.22
C VAL A 219 21.73 8.17 -3.17
N PRO A 220 21.48 8.31 -4.49
CA PRO A 220 22.41 9.01 -5.38
C PRO A 220 22.66 10.49 -5.00
N LEU A 221 21.66 11.19 -4.42
CA LEU A 221 21.85 12.56 -3.92
C LEU A 221 22.75 12.58 -2.68
N VAL A 222 22.56 11.61 -1.79
CA VAL A 222 23.40 11.45 -0.59
C VAL A 222 24.86 11.17 -0.98
N GLU A 223 25.08 10.25 -1.92
CA GLU A 223 26.41 9.94 -2.45
C GLU A 223 27.10 11.17 -3.09
N GLN A 224 26.32 12.05 -3.73
CA GLN A 224 26.79 13.32 -4.30
C GLN A 224 26.87 14.45 -3.27
N LYS A 225 26.53 14.20 -2.02
CA LYS A 225 26.45 15.20 -0.91
C LYS A 225 25.48 16.35 -1.22
N LEU A 226 24.40 16.06 -1.90
CA LEU A 226 23.31 17.00 -2.19
C LEU A 226 22.14 16.84 -1.21
N ALA A 227 22.10 15.75 -0.44
CA ALA A 227 21.16 15.50 0.61
C ALA A 227 21.85 14.81 1.80
N VAL A 228 21.35 15.07 3.01
CA VAL A 228 21.79 14.42 4.24
C VAL A 228 20.57 13.75 4.87
N PRO A 229 20.57 12.42 5.06
CA PRO A 229 19.47 11.74 5.74
C PRO A 229 19.47 12.12 7.22
N ALA A 230 18.31 12.52 7.74
CA ALA A 230 18.15 12.86 9.15
C ALA A 230 17.67 11.65 9.96
N PHE A 231 16.54 11.07 9.60
CA PHE A 231 16.00 9.91 10.30
C PHE A 231 15.09 9.06 9.38
N SER A 232 14.90 7.80 9.76
CA SER A 232 13.80 6.97 9.23
C SER A 232 12.58 7.07 10.15
N TYR A 233 11.38 6.82 9.65
CA TYR A 233 10.22 6.70 10.55
C TYR A 233 10.31 5.47 11.46
N GLY A 234 11.26 4.57 11.19
CA GLY A 234 11.42 3.30 11.88
C GLY A 234 10.55 2.19 11.31
N ALA A 235 10.53 1.08 12.01
CA ALA A 235 9.68 -0.08 11.73
C ALA A 235 9.03 -0.57 13.03
N LEU A 236 8.02 -1.43 12.91
CA LEU A 236 7.42 -2.07 14.08
C LEU A 236 8.12 -3.41 14.37
N ASP A 237 8.47 -3.64 15.62
CA ASP A 237 8.84 -4.96 16.10
C ASP A 237 7.60 -5.86 16.31
N ALA A 238 7.82 -7.09 16.75
CA ALA A 238 6.74 -8.06 16.99
C ALA A 238 5.76 -7.63 18.12
N ASP A 239 6.20 -6.76 19.01
CA ASP A 239 5.41 -6.22 20.12
C ASP A 239 4.74 -4.88 19.76
N GLY A 240 4.94 -4.40 18.54
CA GLY A 240 4.39 -3.15 18.04
C GLY A 240 5.12 -1.90 18.53
N ASN A 241 6.37 -2.03 19.00
CA ASN A 241 7.21 -0.89 19.32
C ASN A 241 7.89 -0.35 18.07
N ILE A 242 8.15 0.98 18.07
CA ILE A 242 8.97 1.61 17.03
C ILE A 242 10.45 1.30 17.32
N VAL A 243 11.09 0.68 16.33
CA VAL A 243 12.53 0.39 16.31
C VAL A 243 13.17 0.98 15.06
N ARG A 244 14.49 0.97 14.96
CA ARG A 244 15.16 1.38 13.73
C ARG A 244 14.69 0.56 12.55
N ASP A 245 14.58 1.22 11.40
CA ASP A 245 14.21 0.57 10.15
C ASP A 245 15.33 -0.41 9.72
N PRO A 246 15.04 -1.69 9.53
CA PRO A 246 16.05 -2.67 9.16
C PRO A 246 16.69 -2.42 7.79
N THR A 247 16.06 -1.61 6.94
CA THR A 247 16.65 -1.17 5.66
C THR A 247 17.70 -0.07 5.87
N PHE A 248 17.57 0.71 6.95
CA PHE A 248 18.42 1.85 7.29
C PHE A 248 18.92 1.77 8.74
N PRO A 249 19.65 0.70 9.11
CA PRO A 249 20.01 0.44 10.51
C PRO A 249 20.92 1.48 11.14
N ASP A 250 21.64 2.25 10.31
CA ASP A 250 22.52 3.33 10.75
C ASP A 250 21.80 4.65 11.00
N LEU A 251 20.55 4.80 10.49
CA LEU A 251 19.74 5.99 10.75
C LEU A 251 18.94 5.84 12.06
N PRO A 252 18.84 6.90 12.87
CA PRO A 252 17.91 6.89 13.99
C PRO A 252 16.48 6.75 13.48
N SER A 253 15.63 6.14 14.31
CA SER A 253 14.17 6.17 14.09
C SER A 253 13.60 7.52 14.50
N PHE A 254 12.43 7.88 14.00
CA PHE A 254 11.72 9.07 14.47
C PHE A 254 11.51 9.07 16.00
N LYS A 255 11.29 7.88 16.58
CA LYS A 255 11.18 7.75 18.04
C LYS A 255 12.46 8.22 18.75
N GLU A 256 13.64 7.77 18.29
CA GLU A 256 14.92 8.16 18.88
C GLU A 256 15.18 9.67 18.74
N VAL A 257 14.88 10.23 17.56
CA VAL A 257 15.01 11.68 17.32
C VAL A 257 14.05 12.49 18.18
N CYS A 258 12.80 12.04 18.33
CA CYS A 258 11.84 12.69 19.22
C CYS A 258 12.29 12.63 20.69
N GLU A 259 12.82 11.49 21.15
CA GLU A 259 13.34 11.34 22.50
C GLU A 259 14.59 12.21 22.78
N ALA A 260 15.35 12.54 21.73
CA ALA A 260 16.53 13.43 21.82
C ALA A 260 16.17 14.91 21.72
N THR A 261 15.10 15.27 20.99
CA THR A 261 14.69 16.67 20.73
C THR A 261 13.91 17.25 21.92
N GLU A 262 14.32 18.39 22.46
CA GLU A 262 13.64 19.05 23.57
C GLU A 262 12.15 19.34 23.26
N GLY A 263 11.25 18.94 24.15
CA GLY A 263 9.81 19.18 24.02
C GLY A 263 9.09 18.22 23.09
N CYS A 264 9.77 17.28 22.42
CA CYS A 264 9.11 16.17 21.73
C CYS A 264 8.87 15.01 22.71
N GLU A 265 7.65 14.51 22.77
CA GLU A 265 7.26 13.44 23.69
C GLU A 265 6.80 12.20 22.93
N THR A 266 7.34 11.02 23.28
CA THR A 266 6.94 9.72 22.73
C THR A 266 5.76 9.10 23.50
N SER A 267 4.86 9.96 23.99
CA SER A 267 3.63 9.60 24.71
C SER A 267 2.55 10.66 24.52
N GLY A 268 1.32 10.34 24.94
CA GLY A 268 0.18 11.26 24.83
C GLY A 268 -0.49 11.22 23.47
N VAL A 269 -1.63 11.94 23.36
CA VAL A 269 -2.55 11.84 22.24
C VAL A 269 -1.92 12.19 20.88
N GLY A 270 -0.97 13.14 20.85
CA GLY A 270 -0.26 13.53 19.62
C GLY A 270 0.64 12.41 19.09
N TRP A 271 1.42 11.80 19.99
CA TRP A 271 2.25 10.63 19.66
C TRP A 271 1.40 9.44 19.25
N ASP A 272 0.33 9.15 19.99
CA ASP A 272 -0.57 8.03 19.69
C ASP A 272 -1.25 8.21 18.33
N ALA A 273 -1.63 9.45 17.99
CA ALA A 273 -2.19 9.78 16.67
C ALA A 273 -1.14 9.58 15.57
N TRP A 274 0.07 10.13 15.75
CA TRP A 274 1.17 9.90 14.79
C TRP A 274 1.43 8.40 14.59
N LYS A 275 1.56 7.65 15.69
CA LYS A 275 1.82 6.20 15.63
C LYS A 275 0.70 5.44 14.91
N ALA A 276 -0.57 5.78 15.16
CA ALA A 276 -1.70 5.13 14.52
C ALA A 276 -1.68 5.32 12.99
N PHE A 277 -1.41 6.55 12.52
CA PHE A 277 -1.31 6.84 11.10
C PHE A 277 0.00 6.32 10.48
N PHE A 278 1.10 6.28 11.22
CA PHE A 278 2.34 5.60 10.79
C PHE A 278 2.09 4.11 10.55
N VAL A 279 1.45 3.43 11.47
CA VAL A 279 1.11 2.00 11.36
C VAL A 279 0.24 1.73 10.13
N SER A 280 -0.83 2.49 9.96
CA SER A 280 -1.73 2.36 8.81
C SER A 280 -1.05 2.76 7.49
N GLY A 281 -0.19 3.77 7.50
CA GLY A 281 0.39 4.38 6.31
C GLY A 281 1.73 3.82 5.85
N PHE A 282 2.48 3.13 6.73
CA PHE A 282 3.81 2.58 6.40
C PHE A 282 3.88 1.07 6.59
N ALA A 283 3.53 0.53 7.76
CA ALA A 283 3.55 -0.92 7.97
C ALA A 283 2.55 -1.66 7.06
N ALA A 284 1.38 -1.07 6.81
CA ALA A 284 0.35 -1.58 5.92
C ALA A 284 0.13 -0.68 4.68
N GLN A 285 1.19 -0.06 4.17
CA GLN A 285 1.08 1.00 3.18
C GLN A 285 0.57 0.56 1.83
N LYS A 286 1.22 -0.44 1.24
CA LYS A 286 0.96 -0.82 -0.15
C LYS A 286 0.19 -2.11 -0.21
N LEU A 287 -0.99 -2.04 -0.80
CA LEU A 287 -1.84 -3.19 -0.98
C LEU A 287 -2.25 -3.29 -2.46
N ILE A 288 -2.31 -4.52 -2.96
CA ILE A 288 -2.89 -4.80 -4.29
C ILE A 288 -4.28 -5.38 -4.09
N TYR A 289 -5.22 -4.81 -4.82
CA TYR A 289 -6.63 -5.19 -4.79
C TYR A 289 -7.15 -5.63 -6.14
N LEU A 290 -8.06 -6.58 -6.10
CA LEU A 290 -9.00 -6.87 -7.16
C LEU A 290 -10.32 -6.13 -6.89
N PRO A 291 -11.13 -5.81 -7.92
CA PRO A 291 -12.48 -5.27 -7.76
C PRO A 291 -13.33 -6.17 -6.85
N GLY A 292 -14.26 -5.58 -6.11
CA GLY A 292 -15.09 -6.28 -5.13
C GLY A 292 -15.91 -7.45 -5.70
N GLY A 293 -16.24 -7.41 -6.98
CA GLY A 293 -16.95 -8.48 -7.69
C GLY A 293 -16.09 -9.67 -8.13
N ALA A 294 -14.77 -9.65 -7.85
CA ALA A 294 -13.89 -10.75 -8.23
C ALA A 294 -14.29 -12.05 -7.49
N SER A 295 -14.33 -13.16 -8.25
CA SER A 295 -14.63 -14.47 -7.68
C SER A 295 -13.49 -14.99 -6.82
N GLN A 296 -13.75 -15.97 -5.97
CA GLN A 296 -12.73 -16.58 -5.14
C GLN A 296 -11.63 -17.23 -6.00
N GLU A 297 -11.96 -17.81 -7.15
CA GLU A 297 -10.98 -18.40 -8.07
C GLU A 297 -9.99 -17.35 -8.59
N VAL A 298 -10.47 -16.11 -8.87
CA VAL A 298 -9.59 -15.01 -9.28
C VAL A 298 -8.68 -14.58 -8.13
N VAL A 299 -9.23 -14.48 -6.91
CA VAL A 299 -8.45 -14.17 -5.70
C VAL A 299 -7.38 -15.23 -5.46
N ASP A 300 -7.75 -16.51 -5.54
CA ASP A 300 -6.84 -17.64 -5.33
C ASP A 300 -5.73 -17.69 -6.39
N MET A 301 -6.05 -17.39 -7.64
CA MET A 301 -5.08 -17.29 -8.74
C MET A 301 -4.01 -16.23 -8.45
N TYR A 302 -4.40 -15.04 -8.00
CA TYR A 302 -3.46 -13.97 -7.64
C TYR A 302 -2.67 -14.31 -6.38
N THR A 303 -3.35 -14.84 -5.36
CA THR A 303 -2.71 -15.28 -4.11
C THR A 303 -1.61 -16.27 -4.40
N LYS A 304 -1.92 -17.32 -5.20
CA LYS A 304 -0.93 -18.31 -5.62
C LYS A 304 0.22 -17.70 -6.42
N ALA A 305 -0.07 -16.79 -7.35
CA ALA A 305 0.98 -16.14 -8.13
C ALA A 305 1.96 -15.36 -7.24
N PHE A 306 1.46 -14.65 -6.22
CA PHE A 306 2.31 -13.96 -5.24
C PHE A 306 3.07 -14.91 -4.33
N GLU A 307 2.44 -16.01 -3.86
CA GLU A 307 3.13 -17.04 -3.07
C GLU A 307 4.28 -17.66 -3.87
N ASP A 308 4.03 -18.09 -5.10
CA ASP A 308 5.03 -18.70 -5.98
C ASP A 308 6.17 -17.71 -6.31
N MET A 309 5.86 -16.43 -6.47
CA MET A 309 6.85 -15.37 -6.71
C MET A 309 7.75 -15.13 -5.50
N ILE A 310 7.15 -14.98 -4.31
CA ILE A 310 7.87 -14.70 -3.06
C ILE A 310 8.75 -15.88 -2.66
N ALA A 311 8.35 -17.10 -3.00
CA ALA A 311 9.13 -18.32 -2.74
C ALA A 311 10.35 -18.47 -3.65
N GLN A 312 10.54 -17.65 -4.69
CA GLN A 312 11.71 -17.73 -5.55
C GLN A 312 12.97 -17.27 -4.79
N PRO A 313 14.09 -18.01 -4.89
CA PRO A 313 15.32 -17.66 -4.17
C PRO A 313 15.86 -16.25 -4.44
N GLU A 314 15.69 -15.78 -5.68
CA GLU A 314 16.13 -14.44 -6.08
C GLU A 314 15.18 -13.32 -5.64
N PHE A 315 13.93 -13.62 -5.26
CA PHE A 315 12.96 -12.61 -4.88
C PHE A 315 13.42 -11.79 -3.67
N ALA A 316 13.88 -12.45 -2.61
CA ALA A 316 14.32 -11.79 -1.39
C ALA A 316 15.40 -10.73 -1.68
N LYS A 317 16.44 -11.13 -2.44
CA LYS A 317 17.52 -10.21 -2.83
C LYS A 317 17.01 -9.02 -3.67
N ASN A 318 16.23 -9.30 -4.72
CA ASN A 318 15.74 -8.27 -5.62
C ASN A 318 14.76 -7.31 -4.94
N SER A 319 13.93 -7.83 -4.02
CA SER A 319 13.01 -7.00 -3.24
C SER A 319 13.76 -6.14 -2.23
N GLU A 320 14.79 -6.66 -1.56
CA GLU A 320 15.63 -5.89 -0.64
C GLU A 320 16.29 -4.69 -1.34
N GLU A 321 16.86 -4.91 -2.52
CA GLU A 321 17.51 -3.85 -3.31
C GLU A 321 16.53 -2.77 -3.80
N THR A 322 15.25 -3.13 -4.06
CA THR A 322 14.27 -2.22 -4.69
C THR A 322 13.25 -1.67 -3.70
N LEU A 323 12.79 -2.50 -2.78
CA LEU A 323 11.69 -2.19 -1.86
C LEU A 323 12.15 -2.00 -0.42
N GLY A 324 13.34 -2.52 -0.06
CA GLY A 324 13.85 -2.60 1.30
C GLY A 324 13.51 -3.93 1.98
N VAL A 325 13.94 -4.07 3.23
CA VAL A 325 13.80 -5.30 4.04
C VAL A 325 12.43 -5.32 4.74
N TYR A 326 11.36 -5.43 3.95
CA TYR A 326 10.00 -5.48 4.51
C TYR A 326 9.29 -6.76 4.07
N PRO A 327 8.49 -7.37 4.97
CA PRO A 327 7.74 -8.55 4.64
C PRO A 327 6.68 -8.27 3.56
N GLN A 328 6.49 -9.23 2.68
CA GLN A 328 5.40 -9.25 1.71
C GLN A 328 4.33 -10.20 2.23
N GLY A 329 3.12 -9.70 2.49
CA GLY A 329 2.01 -10.47 3.03
C GLY A 329 1.08 -10.97 1.93
N VAL A 330 0.71 -12.26 1.98
CA VAL A 330 -0.25 -12.90 1.08
C VAL A 330 -1.32 -13.61 1.91
N GLY A 331 -2.49 -13.84 1.37
CA GLY A 331 -3.57 -14.54 2.06
C GLY A 331 -3.94 -13.89 3.40
N LYS A 332 -3.83 -14.62 4.51
CA LYS A 332 -4.17 -14.09 5.85
C LYS A 332 -3.31 -12.89 6.26
N ALA A 333 -2.04 -12.85 5.88
CA ALA A 333 -1.17 -11.72 6.19
C ALA A 333 -1.60 -10.44 5.42
N ALA A 334 -1.98 -10.58 4.15
CA ALA A 334 -2.53 -9.46 3.38
C ALA A 334 -3.86 -8.97 3.96
N MET A 335 -4.73 -9.88 4.42
CA MET A 335 -5.99 -9.51 5.07
C MET A 335 -5.75 -8.77 6.40
N ALA A 336 -4.81 -9.23 7.22
CA ALA A 336 -4.45 -8.55 8.47
C ALA A 336 -3.90 -7.14 8.21
N ALA A 337 -3.03 -6.99 7.21
CA ALA A 337 -2.53 -5.69 6.79
C ALA A 337 -3.65 -4.78 6.24
N HIS A 338 -4.61 -5.35 5.50
CA HIS A 338 -5.78 -4.61 5.04
C HIS A 338 -6.60 -4.04 6.22
N GLU A 339 -6.92 -4.87 7.22
CA GLU A 339 -7.64 -4.42 8.42
C GLU A 339 -6.84 -3.33 9.17
N GLN A 340 -5.52 -3.48 9.28
CA GLN A 340 -4.66 -2.49 9.90
C GLN A 340 -4.64 -1.16 9.11
N ALA A 341 -4.64 -1.23 7.78
CA ALA A 341 -4.63 -0.08 6.90
C ALA A 341 -5.90 0.80 7.00
N ILE A 342 -7.03 0.21 7.38
CA ILE A 342 -8.33 0.87 7.43
C ILE A 342 -8.88 1.03 8.85
N THR A 343 -8.01 0.90 9.87
CA THR A 343 -8.41 1.03 11.27
C THR A 343 -7.57 2.10 11.97
N VAL A 344 -8.26 3.02 12.62
CA VAL A 344 -7.66 4.04 13.49
C VAL A 344 -8.57 4.25 14.69
N THR A 345 -8.02 4.54 15.86
CA THR A 345 -8.84 4.80 17.05
C THR A 345 -9.61 6.12 16.91
N PRO A 346 -10.81 6.23 17.51
CA PRO A 346 -11.57 7.48 17.48
C PRO A 346 -10.78 8.67 18.03
N GLU A 347 -9.98 8.47 19.07
CA GLU A 347 -9.17 9.49 19.72
C GLU A 347 -8.08 10.01 18.78
N ALA A 348 -7.34 9.10 18.12
CA ALA A 348 -6.31 9.47 17.13
C ALA A 348 -6.92 10.20 15.93
N LYS A 349 -8.07 9.70 15.43
CA LYS A 349 -8.81 10.36 14.36
C LYS A 349 -9.24 11.77 14.76
N GLN A 350 -9.85 11.93 15.94
CA GLN A 350 -10.33 13.24 16.41
C GLN A 350 -9.17 14.23 16.58
N TYR A 351 -8.06 13.79 17.17
CA TYR A 351 -6.87 14.63 17.29
C TYR A 351 -6.39 15.16 15.93
N VAL A 352 -6.34 14.27 14.92
CA VAL A 352 -5.93 14.67 13.56
C VAL A 352 -6.92 15.64 12.93
N LEU A 353 -8.23 15.42 13.09
CA LEU A 353 -9.26 16.31 12.55
C LEU A 353 -9.18 17.71 13.17
N ASP A 354 -8.98 17.80 14.49
CA ASP A 354 -8.83 19.06 15.21
C ASP A 354 -7.56 19.78 14.75
N TRP A 355 -6.45 19.09 14.68
CA TRP A 355 -5.18 19.63 14.18
C TRP A 355 -5.28 20.12 12.72
N LEU A 356 -5.87 19.34 11.80
CA LEU A 356 -6.06 19.75 10.41
C LEU A 356 -6.89 21.04 10.30
N LYS A 357 -7.88 21.19 11.17
CA LYS A 357 -8.71 22.39 11.24
C LYS A 357 -7.93 23.59 11.80
N GLU A 358 -7.17 23.39 12.87
CA GLU A 358 -6.44 24.46 13.56
C GLU A 358 -5.26 24.95 12.72
N ASP A 359 -4.42 24.05 12.21
CA ASP A 359 -3.18 24.42 11.52
C ASP A 359 -3.40 24.74 10.02
N TYR A 360 -4.37 24.09 9.35
CA TYR A 360 -4.56 24.19 7.89
C TYR A 360 -5.94 24.68 7.46
N GLY A 361 -6.87 24.89 8.40
CA GLY A 361 -8.26 25.28 8.07
C GLY A 361 -9.05 24.20 7.34
N ILE A 362 -8.59 22.92 7.38
CA ILE A 362 -9.22 21.79 6.70
C ILE A 362 -10.29 21.19 7.62
N THR A 363 -11.53 21.12 7.11
CA THR A 363 -12.65 20.48 7.81
C THR A 363 -13.21 19.35 6.97
N MET A 364 -13.45 18.19 7.61
CA MET A 364 -14.19 17.07 7.03
C MET A 364 -15.66 17.22 7.43
N GLN A 365 -16.55 17.45 6.47
CA GLN A 365 -18.00 17.61 6.70
C GLN A 365 -18.79 16.74 5.72
#